data_22776d9fd039c057ef1ca937562d5527
#
_entry.id   22776d9fd039c057ef1ca937562d5527
#
_cell.length_a   1.000
_cell.length_b   1.000
_cell.length_c   1.000
_cell.angle_alpha   90.00
_cell.angle_beta   90.00
_cell.angle_gamma   90.00
#
_symmetry.space_group_name_H-M   'P 1'
#
loop_
_entity.id
_entity.type
_entity.pdbx_description
1 polymer ?
#
loop_
_entity_poly.entity_id
_entity_poly.type
_entity_poly.pdbx_seq_one_letter_code
_entity_poly.pdbx_strand_id
1 'polypeptide(L)'
;INKDVQVIVFGSEDLYKNPNMGSDYYQVEALYKEIYKALQQYTSYSGGKVTVKYEDLNLNPQLATQYNKYEVTSGDILLLCGDRYQKASFNDMYEISGDGYTQAQTVSSKVEVALASRIKNVMRDTVQVITAFVGHEEDEDTVSALKSIYEANGYEFKELNLASSEEIDANTVAGLIVGPTKDFTAEEIERLQKWLDNDGKLDRNLMVFADFQAECKNLYEFLNVEYG
;
A
#
# COMPACT_ATOMS: atom_id res chain seq x y z
N ILE A 1 -16.75 8.60 -6.58
CA ILE A 1 -16.87 8.00 -5.22
C ILE A 1 -18.29 7.49 -5.08
N ASN A 2 -18.47 6.18 -4.85
CA ASN A 2 -19.78 5.52 -4.83
C ASN A 2 -20.21 5.03 -3.43
N LYS A 3 -19.30 5.06 -2.46
CA LYS A 3 -19.54 4.66 -1.06
C LYS A 3 -19.26 5.82 -0.12
N ASP A 4 -19.85 5.77 1.07
CA ASP A 4 -19.58 6.76 2.09
C ASP A 4 -18.23 6.49 2.75
N VAL A 5 -17.35 7.47 2.73
CA VAL A 5 -16.01 7.42 3.31
C VAL A 5 -15.88 8.49 4.39
N GLN A 6 -15.58 8.09 5.60
CA GLN A 6 -15.23 9.00 6.67
C GLN A 6 -13.70 9.14 6.74
N VAL A 7 -13.23 10.37 6.68
CA VAL A 7 -11.81 10.71 6.85
C VAL A 7 -11.64 11.36 8.22
N ILE A 8 -10.70 10.85 9.01
CA ILE A 8 -10.37 11.37 10.33
C ILE A 8 -8.91 11.81 10.28
N VAL A 9 -8.69 13.09 10.48
CA VAL A 9 -7.36 13.68 10.58
C VAL A 9 -6.97 13.81 12.04
N PHE A 10 -5.90 13.16 12.47
CA PHE A 10 -5.44 13.23 13.85
C PHE A 10 -4.58 14.46 14.10
N GLY A 11 -5.24 15.58 14.30
CA GLY A 11 -4.67 16.89 14.55
C GLY A 11 -5.75 17.95 14.63
N SER A 12 -5.40 19.17 15.05
CA SER A 12 -6.37 20.24 15.11
C SER A 12 -6.67 20.80 13.71
N GLU A 13 -7.94 21.06 13.39
CA GLU A 13 -8.33 21.64 12.11
C GLU A 13 -7.62 22.97 11.84
N ASP A 14 -7.43 23.77 12.88
CA ASP A 14 -6.80 25.09 12.74
C ASP A 14 -5.34 24.99 12.29
N LEU A 15 -4.59 23.98 12.75
CA LEU A 15 -3.24 23.69 12.30
C LEU A 15 -3.20 23.42 10.79
N TYR A 16 -4.14 22.64 10.27
CA TYR A 16 -4.20 22.30 8.85
C TYR A 16 -4.73 23.45 7.99
N LYS A 17 -5.61 24.27 8.54
CA LYS A 17 -6.24 25.39 7.84
C LYS A 17 -5.38 26.64 7.81
N ASN A 18 -4.77 26.98 8.93
CA ASN A 18 -4.03 28.22 9.17
C ASN A 18 -2.66 27.93 9.79
N PRO A 19 -1.76 27.21 9.11
CA PRO A 19 -0.47 26.92 9.67
C PRO A 19 0.30 28.21 9.95
N ASN A 20 0.90 28.31 11.15
CA ASN A 20 1.77 29.42 11.51
C ASN A 20 3.11 29.28 10.79
N MET A 21 3.33 30.05 9.75
CA MET A 21 4.52 30.04 8.89
C MET A 21 5.83 30.53 9.59
N GLY A 22 5.86 30.55 10.92
CA GLY A 22 6.84 31.38 11.65
C GLY A 22 8.02 30.68 12.29
N SER A 23 8.06 29.36 12.42
CA SER A 23 9.06 28.78 13.31
C SER A 23 9.79 27.54 12.85
N ASP A 24 9.46 26.90 11.73
CA ASP A 24 9.96 25.56 11.49
C ASP A 24 10.97 25.40 10.37
N TYR A 25 12.01 24.69 10.74
CA TYR A 25 13.17 24.25 9.98
C TYR A 25 12.83 23.55 8.66
N TYR A 26 11.59 23.05 8.48
CA TYR A 26 11.19 22.21 7.34
C TYR A 26 10.02 22.74 6.51
N GLN A 27 9.46 23.92 6.80
CA GLN A 27 8.23 24.38 6.18
C GLN A 27 7.05 23.37 6.26
N VAL A 28 7.08 22.51 7.28
CA VAL A 28 6.10 21.42 7.48
C VAL A 28 4.67 21.94 7.54
N GLU A 29 4.49 23.14 8.05
CA GLU A 29 3.20 23.80 8.15
C GLU A 29 2.54 24.07 6.78
N ALA A 30 3.35 24.36 5.75
CA ALA A 30 2.83 24.51 4.39
C ALA A 30 2.24 23.19 3.85
N LEU A 31 2.79 22.06 4.29
CA LEU A 31 2.36 20.72 3.90
C LEU A 31 0.99 20.38 4.49
N TYR A 32 0.70 20.77 5.73
CA TYR A 32 -0.63 20.60 6.34
C TYR A 32 -1.71 21.32 5.54
N LYS A 33 -1.41 22.51 5.02
CA LYS A 33 -2.36 23.27 4.19
C LYS A 33 -2.66 22.59 2.86
N GLU A 34 -1.70 21.89 2.30
CA GLU A 34 -1.93 21.07 1.09
C GLU A 34 -2.88 19.92 1.37
N ILE A 35 -2.67 19.17 2.46
CA ILE A 35 -3.59 18.13 2.91
C ILE A 35 -5.00 18.69 3.10
N TYR A 36 -5.13 19.83 3.79
CA TYR A 36 -6.42 20.48 4.02
C TYR A 36 -7.13 20.77 2.70
N LYS A 37 -6.44 21.36 1.73
CA LYS A 37 -7.01 21.68 0.41
C LYS A 37 -7.45 20.43 -0.35
N ALA A 38 -6.62 19.37 -0.35
CA ALA A 38 -6.95 18.11 -1.00
C ALA A 38 -8.22 17.49 -0.38
N LEU A 39 -8.32 17.45 0.94
CA LEU A 39 -9.50 16.94 1.65
C LEU A 39 -10.75 17.77 1.39
N GLN A 40 -10.65 19.11 1.29
CA GLN A 40 -11.75 19.99 0.90
C GLN A 40 -12.25 19.70 -0.52
N GLN A 41 -11.35 19.41 -1.45
CA GLN A 41 -11.72 19.02 -2.81
C GLN A 41 -12.49 17.70 -2.81
N TYR A 42 -12.00 16.66 -2.11
CA TYR A 42 -12.72 15.38 -1.98
C TYR A 42 -14.11 15.57 -1.39
N THR A 43 -14.24 16.36 -0.32
CA THR A 43 -15.54 16.68 0.27
C THR A 43 -16.47 17.34 -0.74
N SER A 44 -15.97 18.35 -1.47
CA SER A 44 -16.76 19.14 -2.41
C SER A 44 -17.21 18.35 -3.64
N TYR A 45 -16.31 17.53 -4.20
CA TYR A 45 -16.58 16.79 -5.44
C TYR A 45 -17.19 15.39 -5.24
N SER A 46 -17.27 14.90 -4.01
CA SER A 46 -17.82 13.56 -3.72
C SER A 46 -19.36 13.51 -3.69
N GLY A 47 -20.04 14.65 -3.80
CA GLY A 47 -21.49 14.71 -3.62
C GLY A 47 -21.95 14.32 -2.21
N GLY A 48 -21.14 14.60 -1.19
CA GLY A 48 -21.40 14.28 0.21
C GLY A 48 -20.96 12.87 0.63
N LYS A 49 -20.32 12.11 -0.27
CA LYS A 49 -19.83 10.76 0.02
C LYS A 49 -18.53 10.74 0.85
N VAL A 50 -17.77 11.82 0.83
CA VAL A 50 -16.58 11.97 1.69
C VAL A 50 -16.88 12.99 2.76
N THR A 51 -16.71 12.58 4.01
CA THR A 51 -16.82 13.46 5.18
C THR A 51 -15.47 13.51 5.89
N VAL A 52 -15.09 14.70 6.36
CA VAL A 52 -13.81 14.91 7.04
C VAL A 52 -14.08 15.44 8.44
N LYS A 53 -13.40 14.86 9.43
CA LYS A 53 -13.35 15.39 10.80
C LYS A 53 -11.91 15.44 11.31
N TYR A 54 -11.68 16.33 12.23
CA TYR A 54 -10.39 16.53 12.89
C TYR A 54 -10.49 16.12 14.35
N GLU A 55 -9.56 15.32 14.81
CA GLU A 55 -9.51 14.78 16.17
C GLU A 55 -8.10 14.96 16.73
N ASP A 56 -7.95 15.86 17.70
CA ASP A 56 -6.63 16.13 18.29
C ASP A 56 -6.36 15.18 19.46
N LEU A 57 -5.41 14.26 19.28
CA LEU A 57 -5.01 13.28 20.29
C LEU A 57 -4.37 13.94 21.52
N ASN A 58 -3.76 15.12 21.37
CA ASN A 58 -3.13 15.84 22.47
C ASN A 58 -4.18 16.51 23.36
N LEU A 59 -5.27 16.98 22.76
CA LEU A 59 -6.39 17.61 23.48
C LEU A 59 -7.35 16.58 24.09
N ASN A 60 -7.47 15.40 23.47
CA ASN A 60 -8.36 14.35 23.92
C ASN A 60 -7.68 12.97 23.92
N PRO A 61 -6.93 12.62 24.99
CA PRO A 61 -6.23 11.34 25.08
C PRO A 61 -7.12 10.09 25.00
N GLN A 62 -8.44 10.22 25.28
CA GLN A 62 -9.38 9.09 25.18
C GLN A 62 -9.55 8.61 23.73
N LEU A 63 -9.28 9.46 22.74
CA LEU A 63 -9.28 9.08 21.32
C LEU A 63 -8.23 8.00 21.02
N ALA A 64 -7.09 8.02 21.69
CA ALA A 64 -6.08 6.99 21.53
C ALA A 64 -6.63 5.59 21.88
N THR A 65 -7.48 5.48 22.90
CA THR A 65 -8.16 4.22 23.24
C THR A 65 -9.22 3.86 22.21
N GLN A 66 -10.02 4.84 21.78
CA GLN A 66 -11.08 4.65 20.79
C GLN A 66 -10.54 4.12 19.45
N TYR A 67 -9.38 4.63 19.02
CA TYR A 67 -8.76 4.29 17.74
C TYR A 67 -7.57 3.33 17.86
N ASN A 68 -7.40 2.68 19.03
CA ASN A 68 -6.25 1.82 19.33
C ASN A 68 -6.01 0.72 18.26
N LYS A 69 -7.09 0.12 17.75
CA LYS A 69 -6.98 -0.93 16.73
C LYS A 69 -6.37 -0.48 15.41
N TYR A 70 -6.29 0.82 15.17
CA TYR A 70 -5.73 1.40 13.94
C TYR A 70 -4.30 1.91 14.13
N GLU A 71 -3.78 1.87 15.37
CA GLU A 71 -2.42 2.32 15.71
C GLU A 71 -2.10 3.72 15.17
N VAL A 72 -3.03 4.65 15.41
CA VAL A 72 -2.90 6.02 14.90
C VAL A 72 -2.07 6.90 15.84
N THR A 73 -1.33 7.82 15.23
CA THR A 73 -0.54 8.84 15.91
C THR A 73 -0.95 10.24 15.41
N SER A 74 -0.48 11.29 16.10
CA SER A 74 -0.70 12.67 15.65
C SER A 74 -0.12 12.88 14.25
N GLY A 75 -0.92 13.47 13.36
CA GLY A 75 -0.58 13.69 11.96
C GLY A 75 -1.06 12.60 11.00
N ASP A 76 -1.49 11.44 11.51
CA ASP A 76 -2.06 10.39 10.67
C ASP A 76 -3.46 10.78 10.15
N ILE A 77 -3.81 10.20 9.01
CA ILE A 77 -5.13 10.31 8.41
C ILE A 77 -5.73 8.90 8.30
N LEU A 78 -6.84 8.67 8.96
CA LEU A 78 -7.59 7.41 8.92
C LEU A 78 -8.80 7.55 8.01
N LEU A 79 -8.97 6.63 7.08
CA LEU A 79 -10.09 6.57 6.15
C LEU A 79 -10.92 5.32 6.50
N LEU A 80 -12.21 5.48 6.67
CA LEU A 80 -13.15 4.43 7.04
C LEU A 80 -14.26 4.30 5.99
N CYS A 81 -14.61 3.08 5.61
CA CYS A 81 -15.74 2.77 4.75
C CYS A 81 -16.37 1.43 5.16
N GLY A 82 -17.47 1.46 5.90
CA GLY A 82 -18.02 0.29 6.57
C GLY A 82 -17.00 -0.29 7.56
N ASP A 83 -16.71 -1.58 7.43
CA ASP A 83 -15.74 -2.29 8.28
C ASP A 83 -14.28 -2.15 7.82
N ARG A 84 -14.07 -1.50 6.68
CA ARG A 84 -12.74 -1.33 6.09
C ARG A 84 -12.10 -0.02 6.49
N TYR A 85 -10.79 -0.05 6.57
CA TYR A 85 -10.01 1.15 6.83
C TYR A 85 -8.71 1.20 6.01
N GLN A 86 -8.20 2.39 5.89
CA GLN A 86 -6.88 2.69 5.36
C GLN A 86 -6.26 3.79 6.21
N LYS A 87 -4.95 3.78 6.36
CA LYS A 87 -4.20 4.81 7.09
C LYS A 87 -3.17 5.47 6.17
N ALA A 88 -3.02 6.76 6.27
CA ALA A 88 -1.94 7.51 5.65
C ALA A 88 -1.16 8.24 6.74
N SER A 89 0.12 7.97 6.81
CA SER A 89 1.07 8.72 7.64
C SER A 89 1.64 9.91 6.88
N PHE A 90 2.37 10.78 7.59
CA PHE A 90 3.10 11.87 6.95
C PHE A 90 4.08 11.37 5.89
N ASN A 91 4.81 10.30 6.17
CA ASN A 91 5.80 9.74 5.26
C ASN A 91 5.18 9.11 3.99
N ASP A 92 3.91 8.74 4.01
CA ASP A 92 3.19 8.30 2.82
C ASP A 92 2.84 9.45 1.88
N MET A 93 2.72 10.65 2.44
CA MET A 93 2.27 11.85 1.72
C MET A 93 3.40 12.74 1.25
N TYR A 94 4.57 12.64 1.88
CA TYR A 94 5.72 13.48 1.57
C TYR A 94 7.01 12.67 1.52
N GLU A 95 7.86 13.02 0.59
CA GLU A 95 9.23 12.51 0.50
C GLU A 95 10.19 13.68 0.73
N ILE A 96 11.02 13.56 1.77
CA ILE A 96 12.03 14.55 2.11
C ILE A 96 13.37 13.96 1.70
N SER A 97 14.03 14.60 0.74
CA SER A 97 15.38 14.25 0.30
C SER A 97 16.32 15.41 0.52
N GLY A 98 17.56 15.13 0.91
CA GLY A 98 18.60 16.15 1.07
C GLY A 98 19.97 15.54 0.82
N ASP A 99 20.86 16.34 0.26
CA ASP A 99 22.27 15.98 0.30
C ASP A 99 22.80 16.25 1.72
N GLY A 100 23.50 15.33 2.31
CA GLY A 100 24.04 15.48 3.67
C GLY A 100 25.10 16.61 3.82
N TYR A 101 25.39 17.36 2.76
CA TYR A 101 26.44 18.37 2.71
C TYR A 101 25.91 19.81 2.77
N THR A 102 24.78 20.11 2.13
CA THR A 102 24.29 21.49 1.99
C THR A 102 23.19 21.89 2.95
N GLN A 103 22.66 20.97 3.75
CA GLN A 103 21.45 21.15 4.57
C GLN A 103 20.20 21.57 3.74
N ALA A 104 20.32 21.64 2.43
CA ALA A 104 19.18 21.89 1.56
C ALA A 104 18.34 20.63 1.46
N GLN A 105 17.08 20.72 1.89
CA GLN A 105 16.12 19.63 1.75
C GLN A 105 15.11 19.95 0.65
N THR A 106 14.80 18.94 -0.14
CA THR A 106 13.73 19.00 -1.13
C THR A 106 12.56 18.18 -0.61
N VAL A 107 11.40 18.79 -0.58
CA VAL A 107 10.15 18.11 -0.20
C VAL A 107 9.32 17.88 -1.45
N SER A 108 9.06 16.62 -1.75
CA SER A 108 8.16 16.21 -2.84
C SER A 108 6.82 15.77 -2.27
N SER A 109 5.73 16.36 -2.78
CA SER A 109 4.38 16.01 -2.36
C SER A 109 3.85 14.80 -3.11
N LYS A 110 3.26 13.87 -2.36
CA LYS A 110 2.51 12.71 -2.86
C LYS A 110 1.07 12.70 -2.28
N VAL A 111 0.62 13.82 -1.71
CA VAL A 111 -0.66 13.92 -0.98
C VAL A 111 -1.83 13.43 -1.82
N GLU A 112 -1.98 13.90 -3.06
CA GLU A 112 -3.10 13.49 -3.90
C GLU A 112 -3.05 11.99 -4.24
N VAL A 113 -1.88 11.48 -4.60
CA VAL A 113 -1.70 10.04 -4.93
C VAL A 113 -1.98 9.19 -3.70
N ALA A 114 -1.45 9.58 -2.54
CA ALA A 114 -1.63 8.87 -1.28
C ALA A 114 -3.11 8.84 -0.85
N LEU A 115 -3.80 9.96 -0.87
CA LEU A 115 -5.20 10.03 -0.49
C LEU A 115 -6.12 9.35 -1.52
N ALA A 116 -5.89 9.56 -2.83
CA ALA A 116 -6.69 8.94 -3.89
C ALA A 116 -6.61 7.42 -3.85
N SER A 117 -5.41 6.85 -3.70
CA SER A 117 -5.21 5.40 -3.60
C SER A 117 -5.92 4.82 -2.37
N ARG A 118 -5.83 5.47 -1.22
CA ARG A 118 -6.46 5.02 0.01
C ARG A 118 -8.00 5.14 -0.03
N ILE A 119 -8.54 6.21 -0.58
CA ILE A 119 -9.99 6.35 -0.83
C ILE A 119 -10.47 5.22 -1.75
N LYS A 120 -9.77 4.96 -2.85
CA LYS A 120 -10.10 3.87 -3.76
C LYS A 120 -10.04 2.51 -3.07
N ASN A 121 -8.97 2.25 -2.30
CA ASN A 121 -8.76 0.97 -1.63
C ASN A 121 -9.78 0.71 -0.53
N VAL A 122 -10.13 1.72 0.29
CA VAL A 122 -11.11 1.56 1.37
C VAL A 122 -12.52 1.27 0.84
N MET A 123 -12.83 1.72 -0.38
CA MET A 123 -14.13 1.46 -1.03
C MET A 123 -14.24 0.11 -1.74
N ARG A 124 -13.16 -0.65 -1.91
CA ARG A 124 -13.21 -1.98 -2.56
C ARG A 124 -14.12 -2.93 -1.78
N ASP A 125 -14.83 -3.81 -2.46
CA ASP A 125 -15.68 -4.82 -1.82
C ASP A 125 -14.85 -5.95 -1.22
N THR A 126 -13.73 -6.29 -1.86
CA THR A 126 -12.80 -7.33 -1.39
C THR A 126 -11.39 -6.77 -1.22
N VAL A 127 -10.65 -7.32 -0.29
CA VAL A 127 -9.20 -7.07 -0.20
C VAL A 127 -8.55 -7.83 -1.35
N GLN A 128 -7.72 -7.15 -2.13
CA GLN A 128 -6.89 -7.80 -3.13
C GLN A 128 -5.64 -8.35 -2.45
N VAL A 129 -5.29 -9.59 -2.79
CA VAL A 129 -4.14 -10.28 -2.23
C VAL A 129 -2.99 -10.25 -3.24
N ILE A 130 -1.79 -10.01 -2.77
CA ILE A 130 -0.53 -10.26 -3.48
C ILE A 130 0.10 -11.49 -2.82
N THR A 131 0.43 -12.50 -3.60
CA THR A 131 1.05 -13.72 -3.07
C THR A 131 2.48 -13.85 -3.58
N ALA A 132 3.45 -13.80 -2.67
CA ALA A 132 4.83 -14.20 -2.98
C ALA A 132 4.92 -15.74 -2.92
N PHE A 133 5.33 -16.32 -4.03
CA PHE A 133 5.63 -17.75 -4.08
C PHE A 133 7.05 -17.97 -3.55
N VAL A 134 7.16 -18.73 -2.48
CA VAL A 134 8.40 -18.94 -1.72
C VAL A 134 8.75 -20.43 -1.61
N GLY A 135 9.98 -20.73 -1.25
CA GLY A 135 10.47 -22.11 -1.08
C GLY A 135 11.63 -22.48 -2.01
N HIS A 136 12.09 -21.52 -2.84
CA HIS A 136 13.14 -21.72 -3.84
C HIS A 136 14.36 -20.84 -3.53
N GLU A 137 14.59 -20.54 -2.22
CA GLU A 137 15.69 -19.70 -1.74
C GLU A 137 15.65 -18.29 -2.33
N GLU A 138 14.48 -17.69 -2.28
CA GLU A 138 14.22 -16.32 -2.69
C GLU A 138 14.99 -15.32 -1.82
N ASP A 139 15.15 -14.10 -2.34
CA ASP A 139 15.71 -12.97 -1.59
C ASP A 139 14.68 -12.46 -0.55
N GLU A 140 14.83 -12.92 0.71
CA GLU A 140 13.93 -12.59 1.82
C GLU A 140 13.86 -11.08 2.12
N ASP A 141 14.98 -10.36 1.95
CA ASP A 141 15.01 -8.91 2.18
C ASP A 141 14.15 -8.16 1.15
N THR A 142 14.25 -8.57 -0.12
CA THR A 142 13.42 -8.00 -1.19
C THR A 142 11.95 -8.39 -1.02
N VAL A 143 11.64 -9.64 -0.65
CA VAL A 143 10.26 -10.06 -0.36
C VAL A 143 9.66 -9.22 0.77
N SER A 144 10.41 -9.00 1.86
CA SER A 144 9.98 -8.19 3.00
C SER A 144 9.77 -6.72 2.63
N ALA A 145 10.64 -6.15 1.80
CA ALA A 145 10.48 -4.80 1.28
C ALA A 145 9.22 -4.65 0.40
N LEU A 146 8.98 -5.61 -0.51
CA LEU A 146 7.77 -5.64 -1.34
C LEU A 146 6.51 -5.80 -0.50
N LYS A 147 6.52 -6.67 0.51
CA LYS A 147 5.42 -6.81 1.47
C LYS A 147 5.05 -5.46 2.08
N SER A 148 6.03 -4.74 2.62
CA SER A 148 5.80 -3.42 3.22
C SER A 148 5.19 -2.43 2.23
N ILE A 149 5.64 -2.44 0.97
CA ILE A 149 5.12 -1.57 -0.09
C ILE A 149 3.67 -1.93 -0.44
N TYR A 150 3.35 -3.21 -0.62
CA TYR A 150 1.99 -3.62 -0.98
C TYR A 150 1.00 -3.42 0.16
N GLU A 151 1.37 -3.75 1.40
CA GLU A 151 0.54 -3.52 2.58
C GLU A 151 0.25 -2.02 2.79
N ALA A 152 1.25 -1.15 2.63
CA ALA A 152 1.07 0.29 2.68
C ALA A 152 0.11 0.82 1.59
N ASN A 153 -0.03 0.10 0.47
CA ASN A 153 -0.96 0.42 -0.61
C ASN A 153 -2.32 -0.32 -0.50
N GLY A 154 -2.58 -0.99 0.63
CA GLY A 154 -3.88 -1.58 0.97
C GLY A 154 -4.16 -2.93 0.31
N TYR A 155 -3.11 -3.64 -0.06
CA TYR A 155 -3.17 -5.05 -0.40
C TYR A 155 -2.94 -5.91 0.84
N GLU A 156 -3.48 -7.10 0.88
CA GLU A 156 -3.03 -8.14 1.78
C GLU A 156 -1.85 -8.86 1.13
N PHE A 157 -0.78 -9.09 1.88
CA PHE A 157 0.39 -9.80 1.36
C PHE A 157 0.48 -11.19 2.00
N LYS A 158 0.59 -12.22 1.17
CA LYS A 158 0.75 -13.61 1.60
C LYS A 158 2.01 -14.21 1.02
N GLU A 159 2.61 -15.10 1.76
CA GLU A 159 3.69 -15.97 1.30
C GLU A 159 3.15 -17.39 1.20
N LEU A 160 3.42 -18.07 0.11
CA LEU A 160 2.94 -19.41 -0.16
C LEU A 160 4.02 -20.25 -0.81
N ASN A 161 4.32 -21.40 -0.20
CA ASN A 161 5.15 -22.42 -0.84
C ASN A 161 4.28 -23.28 -1.78
N LEU A 162 4.59 -23.27 -3.07
CA LEU A 162 3.84 -24.03 -4.08
C LEU A 162 3.93 -25.55 -3.89
N ALA A 163 4.98 -26.07 -3.21
CA ALA A 163 5.07 -27.47 -2.85
C ALA A 163 4.10 -27.88 -1.72
N SER A 164 3.56 -26.91 -0.98
CA SER A 164 2.57 -27.19 0.07
C SER A 164 1.22 -27.57 -0.51
N SER A 165 0.36 -28.17 0.30
CA SER A 165 -1.04 -28.47 -0.06
C SER A 165 -1.98 -27.27 0.12
N GLU A 166 -1.46 -26.13 0.53
CA GLU A 166 -2.25 -24.91 0.77
C GLU A 166 -2.72 -24.31 -0.54
N GLU A 167 -3.98 -23.92 -0.63
CA GLU A 167 -4.55 -23.32 -1.83
C GLU A 167 -4.09 -21.84 -1.99
N ILE A 168 -3.86 -21.43 -3.24
CA ILE A 168 -3.62 -20.02 -3.54
C ILE A 168 -4.91 -19.25 -3.27
N ASP A 169 -4.82 -18.17 -2.50
CA ASP A 169 -6.00 -17.37 -2.14
C ASP A 169 -6.77 -16.90 -3.38
N ALA A 170 -8.08 -17.09 -3.37
CA ALA A 170 -8.94 -16.75 -4.50
C ALA A 170 -8.92 -15.25 -4.87
N ASN A 171 -8.59 -14.38 -3.91
CA ASN A 171 -8.45 -12.94 -4.11
C ASN A 171 -7.04 -12.53 -4.57
N THR A 172 -6.12 -13.49 -4.80
CA THR A 172 -4.79 -13.20 -5.32
C THR A 172 -4.89 -12.67 -6.74
N VAL A 173 -4.52 -11.40 -6.91
CA VAL A 173 -4.56 -10.69 -8.20
C VAL A 173 -3.19 -10.63 -8.87
N ALA A 174 -2.11 -10.79 -8.09
CA ALA A 174 -0.75 -10.90 -8.59
C ALA A 174 0.07 -11.85 -7.75
N GLY A 175 0.85 -12.69 -8.41
CA GLY A 175 1.89 -13.53 -7.84
C GLY A 175 3.26 -12.89 -8.03
N LEU A 176 4.15 -13.08 -7.06
CA LEU A 176 5.54 -12.64 -7.11
C LEU A 176 6.46 -13.83 -6.98
N ILE A 177 7.48 -13.88 -7.82
CA ILE A 177 8.65 -14.77 -7.68
C ILE A 177 9.88 -13.87 -7.61
N VAL A 178 10.65 -13.92 -6.52
CA VAL A 178 11.66 -12.90 -6.22
C VAL A 178 13.03 -13.55 -6.03
N GLY A 179 13.85 -13.53 -7.07
CA GLY A 179 15.25 -14.00 -7.04
C GLY A 179 15.39 -15.48 -6.62
N PRO A 180 14.62 -16.41 -7.20
CA PRO A 180 14.74 -17.81 -6.85
C PRO A 180 16.12 -18.33 -7.25
N THR A 181 16.80 -19.09 -6.38
CA THR A 181 18.06 -19.75 -6.68
C THR A 181 17.90 -21.26 -6.88
N LYS A 182 16.76 -21.82 -6.48
CA LYS A 182 16.33 -23.19 -6.77
C LYS A 182 15.24 -23.24 -7.81
N ASP A 183 15.29 -24.23 -8.68
CA ASP A 183 14.30 -24.42 -9.73
C ASP A 183 12.98 -24.99 -9.18
N PHE A 184 11.93 -24.70 -9.90
CA PHE A 184 10.56 -25.18 -9.63
C PHE A 184 10.38 -26.59 -10.17
N THR A 185 9.64 -27.42 -9.46
CA THR A 185 9.23 -28.73 -9.95
C THR A 185 8.16 -28.62 -11.03
N ALA A 186 7.95 -29.67 -11.79
CA ALA A 186 6.90 -29.71 -12.81
C ALA A 186 5.50 -29.50 -12.20
N GLU A 187 5.25 -30.07 -11.02
CA GLU A 187 3.99 -29.93 -10.29
C GLU A 187 3.73 -28.48 -9.84
N GLU A 188 4.79 -27.78 -9.40
CA GLU A 188 4.68 -26.38 -9.02
C GLU A 188 4.41 -25.48 -10.23
N ILE A 189 5.06 -25.75 -11.36
CA ILE A 189 4.81 -25.06 -12.62
C ILE A 189 3.36 -25.29 -13.10
N GLU A 190 2.86 -26.55 -13.07
CA GLU A 190 1.47 -26.87 -13.43
C GLU A 190 0.48 -26.10 -12.54
N ARG A 191 0.76 -26.03 -11.25
CA ARG A 191 -0.04 -25.33 -10.27
C ARG A 191 -0.07 -23.82 -10.52
N LEU A 192 1.07 -23.24 -10.87
CA LEU A 192 1.21 -21.84 -11.23
C LEU A 192 0.47 -21.53 -12.53
N GLN A 193 0.61 -22.38 -13.55
CA GLN A 193 -0.08 -22.26 -14.84
C GLN A 193 -1.59 -22.31 -14.67
N LYS A 194 -2.09 -23.28 -13.92
CA LYS A 194 -3.53 -23.39 -13.63
C LYS A 194 -4.06 -22.15 -12.90
N TRP A 195 -3.29 -21.63 -11.95
CA TRP A 195 -3.68 -20.41 -11.25
C TRP A 195 -3.72 -19.22 -12.21
N LEU A 196 -2.73 -19.04 -13.09
CA LEU A 196 -2.68 -17.94 -14.06
C LEU A 196 -3.81 -18.03 -15.10
N ASP A 197 -4.15 -19.24 -15.56
CA ASP A 197 -5.26 -19.47 -16.50
C ASP A 197 -6.60 -19.03 -15.90
N ASN A 198 -6.82 -19.26 -14.63
CA ASN A 198 -8.05 -18.89 -13.92
C ASN A 198 -9.33 -19.22 -14.67
N ASP A 199 -9.47 -20.49 -15.12
CA ASP A 199 -10.60 -20.98 -15.93
C ASP A 199 -10.77 -20.19 -17.25
N GLY A 200 -9.65 -19.85 -17.90
CA GLY A 200 -9.60 -19.13 -19.17
C GLY A 200 -9.83 -17.62 -19.09
N LYS A 201 -9.91 -17.05 -17.87
CA LYS A 201 -10.12 -15.60 -17.69
C LYS A 201 -8.86 -14.79 -17.93
N LEU A 202 -7.68 -15.34 -17.64
CA LEU A 202 -6.37 -14.70 -17.82
C LEU A 202 -6.28 -13.30 -17.17
N ASP A 203 -6.92 -13.11 -16.02
CA ASP A 203 -7.04 -11.84 -15.31
C ASP A 203 -6.08 -11.74 -14.09
N ARG A 204 -5.14 -12.66 -13.97
CA ARG A 204 -4.11 -12.70 -12.95
C ARG A 204 -2.75 -12.32 -13.53
N ASN A 205 -1.91 -11.77 -12.68
CA ASN A 205 -0.58 -11.29 -13.09
C ASN A 205 0.50 -12.06 -12.35
N LEU A 206 1.60 -12.35 -13.05
CA LEU A 206 2.81 -12.87 -12.45
C LEU A 206 3.95 -11.88 -12.69
N MET A 207 4.65 -11.49 -11.64
CA MET A 207 5.88 -10.72 -11.71
C MET A 207 7.05 -11.60 -11.27
N VAL A 208 8.05 -11.70 -12.12
CA VAL A 208 9.24 -12.49 -11.85
C VAL A 208 10.46 -11.57 -11.84
N PHE A 209 11.12 -11.52 -10.70
CA PHE A 209 12.41 -10.86 -10.54
C PHE A 209 13.48 -11.94 -10.62
N ALA A 210 14.04 -12.16 -11.81
CA ALA A 210 14.97 -13.23 -12.05
C ALA A 210 16.40 -12.84 -11.65
N ASP A 211 17.10 -13.75 -10.97
CA ASP A 211 18.55 -13.68 -10.87
C ASP A 211 19.15 -14.33 -12.14
N PHE A 212 19.94 -13.58 -12.91
CA PHE A 212 20.56 -14.06 -14.14
C PHE A 212 21.61 -15.16 -13.91
N GLN A 213 22.04 -15.37 -12.68
CA GLN A 213 22.98 -16.44 -12.27
C GLN A 213 22.26 -17.73 -11.82
N ALA A 214 20.95 -17.68 -11.61
CA ALA A 214 20.19 -18.83 -11.14
C ALA A 214 19.84 -19.78 -12.29
N GLU A 215 20.01 -21.08 -12.06
CA GLU A 215 19.68 -22.13 -13.03
C GLU A 215 18.24 -22.65 -12.85
N CYS A 216 17.25 -21.76 -12.93
CA CYS A 216 15.81 -22.08 -12.83
C CYS A 216 15.24 -22.49 -14.20
N LYS A 217 15.68 -23.63 -14.71
CA LYS A 217 15.37 -24.09 -16.06
C LYS A 217 13.87 -24.27 -16.31
N ASN A 218 13.17 -24.97 -15.40
CA ASN A 218 11.75 -25.25 -15.56
C ASN A 218 10.92 -23.94 -15.54
N LEU A 219 11.27 -23.03 -14.62
CA LEU A 219 10.61 -21.71 -14.56
C LEU A 219 10.83 -20.93 -15.86
N TYR A 220 12.07 -20.85 -16.35
CA TYR A 220 12.37 -20.09 -17.56
C TYR A 220 11.81 -20.73 -18.83
N GLU A 221 11.78 -22.06 -18.91
CA GLU A 221 11.11 -22.77 -20.00
C GLU A 221 9.61 -22.47 -20.04
N PHE A 222 8.95 -22.51 -18.88
CA PHE A 222 7.54 -22.14 -18.73
C PHE A 222 7.29 -20.69 -19.19
N LEU A 223 8.10 -19.73 -18.73
CA LEU A 223 7.92 -18.33 -19.11
C LEU A 223 8.13 -18.11 -20.60
N ASN A 224 9.13 -18.76 -21.22
CA ASN A 224 9.40 -18.63 -22.65
C ASN A 224 8.34 -19.28 -23.53
N VAL A 225 7.82 -20.44 -23.14
CA VAL A 225 6.83 -21.18 -23.96
C VAL A 225 5.47 -20.53 -23.89
N GLU A 226 5.05 -20.07 -22.73
CA GLU A 226 3.69 -19.56 -22.52
C GLU A 226 3.57 -18.04 -22.77
N TYR A 227 4.63 -17.28 -22.56
CA TYR A 227 4.57 -15.82 -22.61
C TYR A 227 5.58 -15.15 -23.56
N GLY A 228 6.51 -15.88 -24.14
CA GLY A 228 7.45 -15.40 -25.18
C GLY A 228 8.66 -14.71 -24.61
#